data_cad50c3b0dd415481568e0398d5f607d
#
_entry.id   cad50c3b0dd415481568e0398d5f607d
#
_cell.length_a   1.000
_cell.length_b   1.000
_cell.length_c   1.000
_cell.angle_alpha   90.00
_cell.angle_beta   90.00
_cell.angle_gamma   90.00
#
_symmetry.space_group_name_H-M   'P 1'
#
loop_
_entity.id
_entity.type
_entity.pdbx_description
1 polymer ?
#
loop_
_entity_poly.entity_id
_entity_poly.type
_entity_poly.pdbx_seq_one_letter_code
_entity_poly.pdbx_strand_id
1 'polypeptide(L)'
;VKEDAFIYVLSMGLFFLFQKRFDLSKQTKRWLLFTEIVLPIAYFVFTMYLLSAYGEGGMVSRYDAFLLNGESGMFMVIKNLFFHPGYVISMLLTAKRLGYLFLMFAPVCFLGLLQRRWSTYFLVLPLIVINLLSNWSYQYDIGFQYSYGSGALVFIMALLALEDLKEHNILQEKLTVAIVIVGIIFSGSLLHHFTHNWSFNIGYYRQNKEMFDEIQKTLESLPKDASVLAEGAYTPSLRKHKKLFDIFYHNDKKADPTIDYIVIPQSQKDQNKEYNQLLESYEALGYRESQYSSAHVYILEKVK
;
A
#
# COMPACT_ATOMS: atom_id res chain seq x y z
N VAL A 1 9.91 9.22 -1.95
CA VAL A 1 9.30 9.24 -0.60
C VAL A 1 7.80 9.26 -0.78
N LYS A 2 7.06 8.45 -0.02
CA LYS A 2 5.60 8.39 -0.10
C LYS A 2 4.98 9.63 0.54
N GLU A 3 3.91 10.11 -0.06
CA GLU A 3 3.11 11.24 0.40
C GLU A 3 2.49 11.04 1.80
N ASP A 4 2.28 9.77 2.19
CA ASP A 4 1.71 9.40 3.49
C ASP A 4 2.75 9.30 4.63
N ALA A 5 4.06 9.44 4.33
CA ALA A 5 5.12 9.35 5.33
C ALA A 5 4.99 10.41 6.44
N PHE A 6 4.42 11.59 6.13
CA PHE A 6 4.25 12.67 7.09
C PHE A 6 3.45 12.26 8.33
N ILE A 7 2.44 11.37 8.18
CA ILE A 7 1.56 11.00 9.29
C ILE A 7 2.28 10.16 10.34
N TYR A 8 3.29 9.37 9.95
CA TYR A 8 4.13 8.63 10.88
C TYR A 8 4.99 9.58 11.71
N VAL A 9 5.62 10.55 11.06
CA VAL A 9 6.46 11.56 11.74
C VAL A 9 5.61 12.43 12.66
N LEU A 10 4.46 12.90 12.16
CA LEU A 10 3.49 13.67 12.95
C LEU A 10 3.02 12.91 14.20
N SER A 11 2.69 11.63 14.04
CA SER A 11 2.26 10.73 15.11
C SER A 11 3.32 10.62 16.21
N MET A 12 4.56 10.36 15.82
CA MET A 12 5.70 10.30 16.75
C MET A 12 5.97 11.65 17.41
N GLY A 13 5.91 12.74 16.66
CA GLY A 13 6.05 14.10 17.18
C GLY A 13 5.02 14.42 18.25
N LEU A 14 3.74 14.11 18.00
CA LEU A 14 2.66 14.29 18.98
C LEU A 14 2.91 13.43 20.22
N PHE A 15 3.29 12.17 20.04
CA PHE A 15 3.66 11.32 21.17
C PHE A 15 4.77 11.96 22.03
N PHE A 16 5.89 12.37 21.42
CA PHE A 16 7.03 12.96 22.16
C PHE A 16 6.68 14.30 22.81
N LEU A 17 5.87 15.13 22.19
CA LEU A 17 5.48 16.43 22.76
C LEU A 17 4.61 16.30 24.00
N PHE A 18 3.69 15.33 24.00
CA PHE A 18 2.71 15.15 25.08
C PHE A 18 3.05 14.06 26.08
N GLN A 19 4.08 13.25 25.83
CA GLN A 19 4.51 12.22 26.77
C GLN A 19 5.14 12.85 28.03
N LYS A 20 5.03 12.14 29.16
CA LYS A 20 5.58 12.54 30.47
C LYS A 20 6.66 11.57 30.97
N ARG A 21 7.15 10.66 30.13
CA ARG A 21 8.21 9.68 30.47
C ARG A 21 9.58 10.34 30.54
N PHE A 22 9.81 11.33 29.67
CA PHE A 22 11.09 12.04 29.56
C PHE A 22 10.90 13.51 29.89
N ASP A 23 11.79 14.04 30.71
CA ASP A 23 11.80 15.49 30.98
C ASP A 23 12.55 16.20 29.83
N LEU A 24 11.77 16.69 28.88
CA LEU A 24 12.29 17.39 27.71
C LEU A 24 12.46 18.87 27.98
N SER A 25 13.63 19.41 27.70
CA SER A 25 13.88 20.84 27.77
C SER A 25 12.94 21.65 26.87
N LYS A 26 12.70 22.94 27.21
CA LYS A 26 11.91 23.83 26.38
C LYS A 26 12.46 23.96 24.96
N GLN A 27 13.79 23.93 24.81
CA GLN A 27 14.44 23.99 23.52
C GLN A 27 14.17 22.72 22.70
N THR A 28 14.31 21.54 23.31
CA THR A 28 13.99 20.26 22.67
C THR A 28 12.53 20.20 22.20
N LYS A 29 11.59 20.66 23.04
CA LYS A 29 10.15 20.73 22.66
C LYS A 29 9.91 21.66 21.46
N ARG A 30 10.63 22.80 21.38
CA ARG A 30 10.53 23.71 20.20
C ARG A 30 11.06 23.03 18.93
N TRP A 31 12.19 22.33 19.03
CA TRP A 31 12.75 21.59 17.90
C TRP A 31 11.81 20.47 17.45
N LEU A 32 11.26 19.67 18.36
CA LEU A 32 10.28 18.64 18.06
C LEU A 32 9.03 19.23 17.39
N LEU A 33 8.52 20.36 17.89
CA LEU A 33 7.40 21.05 17.26
C LEU A 33 7.72 21.43 15.81
N PHE A 34 8.93 21.93 15.55
CA PHE A 34 9.32 22.33 14.21
C PHE A 34 9.55 21.11 13.29
N THR A 35 10.38 20.15 13.73
CA THR A 35 10.81 19.02 12.88
C THR A 35 9.74 17.94 12.71
N GLU A 36 8.92 17.70 13.75
CA GLU A 36 7.99 16.57 13.76
C GLU A 36 6.53 16.99 13.53
N ILE A 37 6.21 18.28 13.61
CA ILE A 37 4.86 18.78 13.37
C ILE A 37 4.83 19.73 12.17
N VAL A 38 5.56 20.87 12.25
CA VAL A 38 5.48 21.91 11.21
C VAL A 38 6.06 21.41 9.89
N LEU A 39 7.25 20.83 9.91
CA LEU A 39 7.93 20.37 8.70
C LEU A 39 7.17 19.23 7.99
N PRO A 40 6.67 18.17 8.65
CA PRO A 40 5.85 17.15 8.01
C PRO A 40 4.55 17.69 7.42
N ILE A 41 3.88 18.62 8.08
CA ILE A 41 2.67 19.26 7.53
C ILE A 41 3.02 20.08 6.29
N ALA A 42 4.09 20.89 6.34
CA ALA A 42 4.56 21.64 5.18
C ALA A 42 4.95 20.72 4.02
N TYR A 43 5.64 19.61 4.31
CA TYR A 43 5.96 18.57 3.34
C TYR A 43 4.70 17.98 2.70
N PHE A 44 3.69 17.65 3.50
CA PHE A 44 2.42 17.12 2.99
C PHE A 44 1.73 18.11 2.05
N VAL A 45 1.59 19.37 2.46
CA VAL A 45 0.97 20.41 1.63
C VAL A 45 1.73 20.59 0.32
N PHE A 46 3.06 20.62 0.38
CA PHE A 46 3.91 20.75 -0.80
C PHE A 46 3.79 19.53 -1.73
N THR A 47 3.78 18.32 -1.17
CA THR A 47 3.62 17.08 -1.95
C THR A 47 2.25 17.02 -2.61
N MET A 48 1.18 17.42 -1.90
CA MET A 48 -0.16 17.48 -2.49
C MET A 48 -0.25 18.50 -3.62
N TYR A 49 0.43 19.65 -3.48
CA TYR A 49 0.52 20.62 -4.57
C TYR A 49 1.24 20.02 -5.80
N LEU A 50 2.37 19.34 -5.61
CA LEU A 50 3.10 18.69 -6.72
C LEU A 50 2.26 17.60 -7.40
N LEU A 51 1.57 16.77 -6.62
CA LEU A 51 0.70 15.71 -7.15
C LEU A 51 -0.50 16.29 -7.91
N SER A 52 -1.03 17.43 -7.47
CA SER A 52 -2.10 18.11 -8.18
C SER A 52 -1.63 18.76 -9.49
N ALA A 53 -0.38 19.28 -9.52
CA ALA A 53 0.15 20.00 -10.68
C ALA A 53 0.77 19.07 -11.74
N TYR A 54 1.37 17.94 -11.33
CA TYR A 54 2.21 17.09 -12.18
C TYR A 54 1.87 15.61 -12.10
N GLY A 55 0.98 15.20 -11.20
CA GLY A 55 0.61 13.81 -10.97
C GLY A 55 -0.83 13.50 -11.35
N GLU A 56 -1.17 12.22 -11.34
CA GLU A 56 -2.50 11.70 -11.68
C GLU A 56 -3.48 11.69 -10.48
N GLY A 57 -3.17 12.40 -9.39
CA GLY A 57 -4.07 12.57 -8.24
C GLY A 57 -4.30 11.31 -7.38
N GLY A 58 -3.47 10.29 -7.51
CA GLY A 58 -3.68 8.96 -6.94
C GLY A 58 -3.90 8.87 -5.42
N MET A 59 -3.47 9.88 -4.63
CA MET A 59 -3.72 9.85 -3.18
C MET A 59 -5.17 10.15 -2.82
N VAL A 60 -5.82 11.07 -3.51
CA VAL A 60 -7.21 11.46 -3.21
C VAL A 60 -8.15 10.29 -3.45
N SER A 61 -7.92 9.48 -4.48
CA SER A 61 -8.75 8.31 -4.80
C SER A 61 -8.79 7.25 -3.68
N ARG A 62 -7.79 7.23 -2.79
CA ARG A 62 -7.80 6.35 -1.62
C ARG A 62 -8.83 6.73 -0.56
N TYR A 63 -9.34 7.98 -0.62
CA TYR A 63 -10.24 8.55 0.36
C TYR A 63 -11.50 9.15 -0.28
N ASP A 64 -11.78 8.82 -1.54
CA ASP A 64 -12.89 9.38 -2.32
C ASP A 64 -14.28 9.03 -1.73
N ALA A 65 -14.40 7.95 -0.95
CA ALA A 65 -15.62 7.65 -0.19
C ALA A 65 -16.01 8.78 0.79
N PHE A 66 -15.08 9.64 1.18
CA PHE A 66 -15.36 10.80 2.03
C PHE A 66 -15.67 12.07 1.24
N LEU A 67 -15.72 12.00 -0.09
CA LEU A 67 -16.18 13.10 -0.94
C LEU A 67 -17.68 12.96 -1.18
N LEU A 68 -18.42 14.02 -0.90
CA LEU A 68 -19.87 14.04 -1.02
C LEU A 68 -20.29 14.87 -2.24
N ASN A 69 -21.30 14.40 -2.99
CA ASN A 69 -22.01 15.17 -4.01
C ASN A 69 -21.15 16.00 -4.99
N GLY A 70 -20.13 15.39 -5.60
CA GLY A 70 -19.28 16.08 -6.59
C GLY A 70 -18.17 16.96 -5.99
N GLU A 71 -17.95 16.89 -4.68
CA GLU A 71 -16.76 17.49 -4.06
C GLU A 71 -15.48 16.81 -4.58
N SER A 72 -14.36 17.54 -4.57
CA SER A 72 -13.07 17.02 -4.99
C SER A 72 -11.93 17.54 -4.12
N GLY A 73 -10.82 16.81 -4.08
CA GLY A 73 -9.59 17.21 -3.41
C GLY A 73 -9.51 16.84 -1.92
N MET A 74 -8.27 16.73 -1.44
CA MET A 74 -7.97 16.26 -0.08
C MET A 74 -8.52 17.16 1.03
N PHE A 75 -8.64 18.47 0.78
CA PHE A 75 -9.22 19.40 1.77
C PHE A 75 -10.67 19.03 2.10
N MET A 76 -11.46 18.65 1.09
CA MET A 76 -12.86 18.24 1.30
C MET A 76 -12.94 16.90 2.03
N VAL A 77 -12.03 15.96 1.74
CA VAL A 77 -11.91 14.72 2.54
C VAL A 77 -11.69 15.06 4.02
N ILE A 78 -10.69 15.89 4.33
CA ILE A 78 -10.38 16.28 5.71
C ILE A 78 -11.59 16.97 6.36
N LYS A 79 -12.22 17.90 5.69
CA LYS A 79 -13.43 18.57 6.17
C LYS A 79 -14.51 17.55 6.54
N ASN A 80 -14.81 16.60 5.64
CA ASN A 80 -15.88 15.65 5.85
C ASN A 80 -15.58 14.63 6.96
N LEU A 81 -14.31 14.27 7.19
CA LEU A 81 -13.90 13.47 8.33
C LEU A 81 -14.29 14.09 9.68
N PHE A 82 -14.24 15.44 9.78
CA PHE A 82 -14.62 16.15 11.00
C PHE A 82 -16.13 16.44 11.09
N PHE A 83 -16.78 16.77 9.98
CA PHE A 83 -18.17 17.20 9.99
C PHE A 83 -19.18 16.05 9.85
N HIS A 84 -18.75 14.86 9.43
CA HIS A 84 -19.60 13.68 9.29
C HIS A 84 -19.13 12.47 10.11
N PRO A 85 -18.94 12.61 11.45
CA PRO A 85 -18.34 11.56 12.28
C PRO A 85 -19.15 10.25 12.29
N GLY A 86 -20.47 10.31 12.18
CA GLY A 86 -21.32 9.14 12.10
C GLY A 86 -21.03 8.29 10.85
N TYR A 87 -20.83 8.94 9.71
CA TYR A 87 -20.44 8.26 8.47
C TYR A 87 -19.04 7.66 8.61
N VAL A 88 -18.08 8.39 9.15
CA VAL A 88 -16.71 7.89 9.37
C VAL A 88 -16.74 6.64 10.26
N ILE A 89 -17.47 6.67 11.38
CA ILE A 89 -17.60 5.54 12.29
C ILE A 89 -18.24 4.34 11.58
N SER A 90 -19.29 4.53 10.78
CA SER A 90 -19.92 3.44 10.03
C SER A 90 -18.96 2.78 9.04
N MET A 91 -18.10 3.56 8.39
CA MET A 91 -17.06 3.06 7.50
C MET A 91 -15.98 2.26 8.27
N LEU A 92 -15.60 2.68 9.46
CA LEU A 92 -14.61 2.00 10.30
C LEU A 92 -15.14 0.68 10.90
N LEU A 93 -16.42 0.58 11.20
CA LEU A 93 -17.04 -0.58 11.87
C LEU A 93 -17.47 -1.68 10.90
N THR A 94 -16.79 -1.86 9.78
CA THR A 94 -17.03 -3.00 8.88
C THR A 94 -16.31 -4.26 9.40
N ALA A 95 -16.90 -5.44 9.17
CA ALA A 95 -16.31 -6.72 9.59
C ALA A 95 -14.86 -6.90 9.10
N LYS A 96 -14.55 -6.46 7.89
CA LYS A 96 -13.20 -6.54 7.31
C LYS A 96 -12.19 -5.67 8.07
N ARG A 97 -12.55 -4.42 8.38
CA ARG A 97 -11.68 -3.50 9.14
C ARG A 97 -11.52 -3.91 10.61
N LEU A 98 -12.59 -4.41 11.22
CA LEU A 98 -12.52 -4.96 12.58
C LEU A 98 -11.64 -6.21 12.64
N GLY A 99 -11.75 -7.10 11.66
CA GLY A 99 -10.86 -8.26 11.51
C GLY A 99 -9.39 -7.84 11.34
N TYR A 100 -9.13 -6.82 10.53
CA TYR A 100 -7.80 -6.25 10.37
C TYR A 100 -7.25 -5.68 11.70
N LEU A 101 -8.05 -4.90 12.43
CA LEU A 101 -7.66 -4.40 13.77
C LEU A 101 -7.35 -5.54 14.74
N PHE A 102 -8.17 -6.58 14.74
CA PHE A 102 -7.90 -7.76 15.56
C PHE A 102 -6.53 -8.35 15.20
N LEU A 103 -6.24 -8.57 13.92
CA LEU A 103 -4.96 -9.13 13.47
C LEU A 103 -3.77 -8.22 13.76
N MET A 104 -3.95 -6.90 13.81
CA MET A 104 -2.89 -5.95 14.16
C MET A 104 -2.55 -5.96 15.65
N PHE A 105 -3.53 -6.17 16.53
CA PHE A 105 -3.34 -6.12 17.98
C PHE A 105 -3.18 -7.50 18.64
N ALA A 106 -3.70 -8.56 18.06
CA ALA A 106 -3.63 -9.92 18.63
C ALA A 106 -2.18 -10.45 18.78
N PRO A 107 -1.24 -10.22 17.84
CA PRO A 107 0.15 -10.62 17.99
C PRO A 107 0.83 -10.06 19.24
N VAL A 108 0.37 -8.89 19.70
CA VAL A 108 0.86 -8.23 20.92
C VAL A 108 -0.14 -8.33 22.07
N CYS A 109 -1.04 -9.32 22.01
CA CYS A 109 -2.05 -9.62 23.07
C CYS A 109 -2.86 -8.38 23.49
N PHE A 110 -3.16 -7.49 22.57
CA PHE A 110 -3.88 -6.22 22.80
C PHE A 110 -3.25 -5.29 23.83
N LEU A 111 -2.01 -5.54 24.25
CA LEU A 111 -1.31 -4.72 25.26
C LEU A 111 -1.26 -3.25 24.88
N GLY A 112 -1.08 -2.95 23.58
CA GLY A 112 -1.08 -1.58 23.08
C GLY A 112 -2.36 -0.78 23.38
N LEU A 113 -3.47 -1.44 23.69
CA LEU A 113 -4.72 -0.79 24.12
C LEU A 113 -4.80 -0.52 25.63
N LEU A 114 -3.89 -1.10 26.43
CA LEU A 114 -3.87 -0.96 27.88
C LEU A 114 -2.98 0.19 28.35
N GLN A 115 -2.96 1.30 27.56
CA GLN A 115 -2.12 2.46 27.88
C GLN A 115 -2.67 3.24 29.07
N ARG A 116 -1.80 3.54 30.03
CA ARG A 116 -2.12 4.45 31.13
C ARG A 116 -1.85 5.92 30.77
N ARG A 117 -0.96 6.15 29.81
CA ARG A 117 -0.55 7.48 29.33
C ARG A 117 -1.21 7.75 27.97
N TRP A 118 -2.18 8.63 27.96
CA TRP A 118 -2.99 8.95 26.78
C TRP A 118 -2.16 9.37 25.55
N SER A 119 -0.97 10.00 25.78
CA SER A 119 -0.07 10.40 24.67
C SER A 119 0.38 9.24 23.80
N THR A 120 0.44 8.02 24.33
CA THR A 120 0.82 6.84 23.56
C THR A 120 -0.21 6.51 22.46
N TYR A 121 -1.47 6.89 22.63
CA TYR A 121 -2.49 6.68 21.59
C TYR A 121 -2.27 7.50 20.33
N PHE A 122 -1.44 8.55 20.35
CA PHE A 122 -1.05 9.21 19.11
C PHE A 122 -0.35 8.26 18.13
N LEU A 123 0.33 7.24 18.60
CA LEU A 123 0.99 6.24 17.75
C LEU A 123 0.01 5.39 16.92
N VAL A 124 -1.30 5.44 17.22
CA VAL A 124 -2.35 4.78 16.42
C VAL A 124 -2.74 5.61 15.18
N LEU A 125 -2.39 6.89 15.11
CA LEU A 125 -2.82 7.76 14.00
C LEU A 125 -2.53 7.19 12.62
N PRO A 126 -1.34 6.65 12.31
CA PRO A 126 -1.09 6.08 10.99
C PRO A 126 -1.99 4.87 10.70
N LEU A 127 -2.25 4.02 11.69
CA LEU A 127 -3.17 2.89 11.53
C LEU A 127 -4.58 3.36 11.16
N ILE A 128 -5.07 4.42 11.79
CA ILE A 128 -6.39 4.98 11.49
C ILE A 128 -6.36 5.65 10.12
N VAL A 129 -5.47 6.61 9.91
CA VAL A 129 -5.50 7.49 8.74
C VAL A 129 -5.11 6.75 7.46
N ILE A 130 -4.02 5.97 7.47
CA ILE A 130 -3.50 5.32 6.27
C ILE A 130 -4.25 4.02 5.98
N ASN A 131 -4.49 3.21 7.02
CA ASN A 131 -5.06 1.89 6.82
C ASN A 131 -6.59 1.91 6.87
N LEU A 132 -7.19 2.32 7.99
CA LEU A 132 -8.63 2.13 8.20
C LEU A 132 -9.51 3.09 7.42
N LEU A 133 -9.09 4.35 7.21
CA LEU A 133 -9.87 5.32 6.43
C LEU A 133 -9.76 5.12 4.92
N SER A 134 -8.82 4.31 4.46
CA SER A 134 -8.67 4.06 3.02
C SER A 134 -9.84 3.27 2.44
N ASN A 135 -10.19 3.57 1.17
CA ASN A 135 -11.11 2.76 0.36
C ASN A 135 -10.42 1.52 -0.21
N TRP A 136 -9.11 1.52 -0.30
CA TRP A 136 -8.35 0.41 -0.87
C TRP A 136 -8.23 -0.73 0.11
N SER A 137 -8.82 -1.87 -0.24
CA SER A 137 -8.94 -3.01 0.65
C SER A 137 -7.61 -3.60 1.09
N TYR A 138 -6.55 -3.51 0.30
CA TYR A 138 -5.22 -3.99 0.67
C TYR A 138 -4.49 -3.07 1.66
N GLN A 139 -4.95 -1.85 1.90
CA GLN A 139 -4.39 -1.01 2.96
C GLN A 139 -4.77 -1.48 4.37
N TYR A 140 -5.92 -2.16 4.50
CA TYR A 140 -6.35 -2.82 5.74
C TYR A 140 -6.39 -4.35 5.56
N ASP A 141 -5.30 -4.87 4.99
CA ASP A 141 -5.03 -6.29 4.86
C ASP A 141 -3.59 -6.56 5.33
N ILE A 142 -3.45 -7.47 6.32
CA ILE A 142 -2.16 -7.76 6.95
C ILE A 142 -1.16 -8.44 5.99
N GLY A 143 -1.65 -9.04 4.90
CA GLY A 143 -0.82 -9.65 3.86
C GLY A 143 -0.07 -8.63 2.98
N PHE A 144 -0.39 -7.33 3.08
CA PHE A 144 0.23 -6.30 2.26
C PHE A 144 1.17 -5.39 3.07
N GLN A 145 2.18 -4.85 2.39
CA GLN A 145 3.23 -4.00 2.98
C GLN A 145 2.72 -2.70 3.65
N TYR A 146 1.49 -2.31 3.42
CA TYR A 146 0.90 -1.09 3.99
C TYR A 146 0.73 -1.14 5.50
N SER A 147 0.76 -2.35 6.09
CA SER A 147 0.64 -2.58 7.54
C SER A 147 1.95 -2.43 8.31
N TYR A 148 3.11 -2.41 7.64
CA TYR A 148 4.41 -2.52 8.32
C TYR A 148 4.71 -1.35 9.25
N GLY A 149 4.52 -0.11 8.79
CA GLY A 149 4.75 1.07 9.64
C GLY A 149 3.80 1.14 10.82
N SER A 150 2.50 0.93 10.59
CA SER A 150 1.48 0.91 11.65
C SER A 150 1.71 -0.25 12.63
N GLY A 151 2.12 -1.43 12.14
CA GLY A 151 2.46 -2.58 12.97
C GLY A 151 3.65 -2.33 13.89
N ALA A 152 4.69 -1.65 13.39
CA ALA A 152 5.84 -1.25 14.21
C ALA A 152 5.41 -0.31 15.36
N LEU A 153 4.53 0.66 15.09
CA LEU A 153 4.03 1.57 16.13
C LEU A 153 3.11 0.85 17.14
N VAL A 154 2.26 -0.08 16.70
CA VAL A 154 1.46 -0.93 17.59
C VAL A 154 2.35 -1.79 18.50
N PHE A 155 3.45 -2.32 17.97
CA PHE A 155 4.44 -3.05 18.76
C PHE A 155 5.12 -2.15 19.80
N ILE A 156 5.54 -0.95 19.42
CA ILE A 156 6.08 0.05 20.36
C ILE A 156 5.06 0.37 21.45
N MET A 157 3.79 0.57 21.11
CA MET A 157 2.72 0.77 22.08
C MET A 157 2.62 -0.38 23.08
N ALA A 158 2.72 -1.62 22.60
CA ALA A 158 2.68 -2.78 23.48
C ALA A 158 3.86 -2.81 24.46
N LEU A 159 5.07 -2.47 24.02
CA LEU A 159 6.24 -2.37 24.89
C LEU A 159 6.07 -1.28 25.96
N LEU A 160 5.57 -0.12 25.56
CA LEU A 160 5.30 0.99 26.48
C LEU A 160 4.20 0.65 27.50
N ALA A 161 3.19 -0.14 27.10
CA ALA A 161 2.17 -0.64 28.01
C ALA A 161 2.73 -1.64 29.02
N LEU A 162 3.59 -2.58 28.57
CA LEU A 162 4.24 -3.52 29.46
C LEU A 162 5.09 -2.80 30.52
N GLU A 163 5.84 -1.77 30.12
CA GLU A 163 6.61 -0.95 31.04
C GLU A 163 5.70 -0.27 32.09
N ASP A 164 4.62 0.39 31.65
CA ASP A 164 3.67 1.05 32.54
C ASP A 164 2.98 0.08 33.51
N LEU A 165 2.59 -1.10 33.03
CA LEU A 165 1.94 -2.12 33.85
C LEU A 165 2.90 -2.72 34.89
N LYS A 166 4.18 -2.85 34.54
CA LYS A 166 5.23 -3.31 35.45
C LYS A 166 5.56 -2.26 36.51
N GLU A 167 5.77 -1.00 36.15
CA GLU A 167 6.04 0.12 37.05
C GLU A 167 4.97 0.24 38.16
N HIS A 168 3.71 -0.05 37.83
CA HIS A 168 2.60 0.04 38.75
C HIS A 168 2.24 -1.27 39.47
N ASN A 169 3.08 -2.31 39.34
CA ASN A 169 2.86 -3.64 39.90
C ASN A 169 1.49 -4.28 39.56
N ILE A 170 0.92 -3.90 38.42
CA ILE A 170 -0.37 -4.44 37.95
C ILE A 170 -0.16 -5.83 37.35
N LEU A 171 0.97 -6.01 36.66
CA LEU A 171 1.28 -7.24 35.96
C LEU A 171 2.38 -8.02 36.69
N GLN A 172 2.03 -9.20 37.20
CA GLN A 172 2.99 -10.11 37.79
C GLN A 172 3.97 -10.64 36.73
N GLU A 173 5.22 -10.89 37.10
CA GLU A 173 6.27 -11.35 36.21
C GLU A 173 5.87 -12.63 35.43
N LYS A 174 5.29 -13.62 36.13
CA LYS A 174 4.81 -14.88 35.52
C LYS A 174 3.76 -14.62 34.43
N LEU A 175 2.83 -13.69 34.71
CA LEU A 175 1.77 -13.34 33.72
C LEU A 175 2.35 -12.57 32.53
N THR A 176 3.33 -11.70 32.78
CA THR A 176 4.07 -11.00 31.69
C THR A 176 4.71 -12.02 30.75
N VAL A 177 5.45 -12.99 31.32
CA VAL A 177 6.09 -14.06 30.52
C VAL A 177 5.05 -14.86 29.73
N ALA A 178 3.93 -15.23 30.35
CA ALA A 178 2.86 -15.97 29.67
C ALA A 178 2.27 -15.18 28.51
N ILE A 179 1.98 -13.89 28.69
CA ILE A 179 1.47 -13.01 27.61
C ILE A 179 2.45 -12.92 26.46
N VAL A 180 3.74 -12.73 26.74
CA VAL A 180 4.79 -12.66 25.70
C VAL A 180 4.86 -13.99 24.93
N ILE A 181 4.83 -15.13 25.62
CA ILE A 181 4.83 -16.46 24.99
C ILE A 181 3.61 -16.62 24.07
N VAL A 182 2.41 -16.26 24.54
CA VAL A 182 1.18 -16.32 23.73
C VAL A 182 1.31 -15.43 22.49
N GLY A 183 1.83 -14.21 22.62
CA GLY A 183 2.08 -13.30 21.52
C GLY A 183 3.06 -13.88 20.49
N ILE A 184 4.15 -14.50 20.95
CA ILE A 184 5.14 -15.16 20.08
C ILE A 184 4.50 -16.33 19.32
N ILE A 185 3.75 -17.19 20.00
CA ILE A 185 3.07 -18.34 19.38
C ILE A 185 2.07 -17.85 18.33
N PHE A 186 1.25 -16.84 18.68
CA PHE A 186 0.27 -16.29 17.74
C PHE A 186 0.95 -15.65 16.53
N SER A 187 1.99 -14.85 16.75
CA SER A 187 2.78 -14.23 15.67
C SER A 187 3.44 -15.27 14.76
N GLY A 188 4.01 -16.32 15.36
CA GLY A 188 4.60 -17.46 14.63
C GLY A 188 3.57 -18.22 13.80
N SER A 189 2.36 -18.41 14.34
CA SER A 189 1.26 -19.06 13.63
C SER A 189 0.76 -18.23 12.46
N LEU A 190 0.63 -16.91 12.63
CA LEU A 190 0.30 -16.00 11.53
C LEU A 190 1.39 -16.00 10.45
N LEU A 191 2.66 -15.89 10.85
CA LEU A 191 3.77 -15.93 9.92
C LEU A 191 3.78 -17.25 9.14
N HIS A 192 3.60 -18.38 9.82
CA HIS A 192 3.50 -19.69 9.16
C HIS A 192 2.33 -19.74 8.17
N HIS A 193 1.15 -19.27 8.56
CA HIS A 193 -0.03 -19.24 7.69
C HIS A 193 0.23 -18.44 6.41
N PHE A 194 0.77 -17.23 6.54
CA PHE A 194 1.04 -16.37 5.39
C PHE A 194 2.21 -16.89 4.55
N THR A 195 3.32 -17.31 5.17
CA THR A 195 4.49 -17.81 4.42
C THR A 195 4.25 -19.15 3.79
N HIS A 196 3.49 -20.05 4.42
CA HIS A 196 3.13 -21.34 3.82
C HIS A 196 2.33 -21.15 2.53
N ASN A 197 1.34 -20.28 2.56
CA ASN A 197 0.53 -19.96 1.39
C ASN A 197 1.34 -19.21 0.31
N TRP A 198 2.36 -18.44 0.67
CA TRP A 198 3.18 -17.64 -0.24
C TRP A 198 4.46 -18.35 -0.70
N SER A 199 4.97 -19.35 0.01
CA SER A 199 6.05 -20.22 -0.45
C SER A 199 5.65 -21.03 -1.69
N PHE A 200 4.36 -21.12 -1.98
CA PHE A 200 3.81 -21.56 -3.24
C PHE A 200 4.51 -20.91 -4.44
N ASN A 201 4.83 -19.63 -4.38
CA ASN A 201 5.45 -18.90 -5.48
C ASN A 201 6.82 -19.46 -5.89
N ILE A 202 7.64 -19.91 -4.92
CA ILE A 202 8.95 -20.53 -5.21
C ILE A 202 8.76 -21.90 -5.85
N GLY A 203 7.84 -22.69 -5.31
CA GLY A 203 7.49 -24.01 -5.85
C GLY A 203 6.91 -23.89 -7.26
N TYR A 204 5.97 -22.96 -7.45
CA TYR A 204 5.36 -22.67 -8.74
C TYR A 204 6.39 -22.22 -9.79
N TYR A 205 7.29 -21.30 -9.43
CA TYR A 205 8.38 -20.88 -10.33
C TYR A 205 9.26 -22.06 -10.75
N ARG A 206 9.67 -22.94 -9.81
CA ARG A 206 10.50 -24.09 -10.11
C ARG A 206 9.82 -25.10 -11.05
N GLN A 207 8.52 -25.33 -10.82
CA GLN A 207 7.72 -26.25 -11.65
C GLN A 207 7.45 -25.69 -13.05
N ASN A 208 7.39 -24.38 -13.21
CA ASN A 208 7.07 -23.69 -14.47
C ASN A 208 8.28 -22.95 -15.05
N LYS A 209 9.49 -23.35 -14.68
CA LYS A 209 10.71 -22.64 -15.09
C LYS A 209 10.83 -22.50 -16.59
N GLU A 210 10.52 -23.54 -17.34
CA GLU A 210 10.58 -23.55 -18.82
C GLU A 210 9.62 -22.52 -19.42
N MET A 211 8.40 -22.42 -18.88
CA MET A 211 7.43 -21.39 -19.26
C MET A 211 7.98 -19.97 -19.02
N PHE A 212 8.58 -19.74 -17.85
CA PHE A 212 9.15 -18.41 -17.53
C PHE A 212 10.36 -18.07 -18.38
N ASP A 213 11.20 -19.07 -18.68
CA ASP A 213 12.36 -18.93 -19.58
C ASP A 213 11.89 -18.62 -21.02
N GLU A 214 10.80 -19.24 -21.51
CA GLU A 214 10.18 -18.93 -22.80
C GLU A 214 9.63 -17.50 -22.82
N ILE A 215 8.84 -17.10 -21.82
CA ILE A 215 8.32 -15.74 -21.70
C ILE A 215 9.47 -14.74 -21.76
N GLN A 216 10.52 -14.94 -20.97
CA GLN A 216 11.68 -14.05 -20.93
C GLN A 216 12.35 -13.93 -22.33
N LYS A 217 12.57 -15.05 -23.01
CA LYS A 217 13.16 -15.07 -24.37
C LYS A 217 12.28 -14.34 -25.38
N THR A 218 10.97 -14.57 -25.33
CA THR A 218 9.99 -13.89 -26.18
C THR A 218 10.06 -12.35 -25.99
N LEU A 219 10.03 -11.89 -24.74
CA LEU A 219 10.12 -10.46 -24.43
C LEU A 219 11.47 -9.84 -24.82
N GLU A 220 12.55 -10.59 -24.68
CA GLU A 220 13.90 -10.15 -25.08
C GLU A 220 14.11 -10.07 -26.60
N SER A 221 13.32 -10.80 -27.38
CA SER A 221 13.41 -10.81 -28.84
C SER A 221 12.87 -9.56 -29.50
N LEU A 222 12.06 -8.77 -28.79
CA LEU A 222 11.51 -7.53 -29.31
C LEU A 222 12.60 -6.47 -29.59
N PRO A 223 12.48 -5.69 -30.68
CA PRO A 223 13.43 -4.62 -31.03
C PRO A 223 13.52 -3.57 -29.94
N LYS A 224 14.73 -3.25 -29.46
CA LYS A 224 14.95 -2.37 -28.30
C LYS A 224 14.64 -0.89 -28.53
N ASP A 225 14.59 -0.46 -29.78
CA ASP A 225 14.22 0.88 -30.20
C ASP A 225 12.71 1.06 -30.38
N ALA A 226 11.96 -0.03 -30.41
CA ALA A 226 10.51 -0.02 -30.54
C ALA A 226 9.80 0.54 -29.30
N SER A 227 8.63 1.13 -29.52
CA SER A 227 7.69 1.52 -28.49
C SER A 227 6.80 0.32 -28.11
N VAL A 228 6.76 -0.01 -26.81
CA VAL A 228 6.05 -1.19 -26.31
C VAL A 228 5.04 -0.78 -25.26
N LEU A 229 3.80 -1.23 -25.43
CA LEU A 229 2.74 -1.18 -24.45
C LEU A 229 2.54 -2.59 -23.89
N ALA A 230 2.82 -2.79 -22.62
CA ALA A 230 2.84 -4.12 -22.02
C ALA A 230 1.99 -4.22 -20.76
N GLU A 231 1.54 -5.42 -20.46
CA GLU A 231 0.99 -5.75 -19.16
C GLU A 231 2.06 -5.57 -18.06
N GLY A 232 1.64 -5.05 -16.89
CA GLY A 232 2.54 -4.60 -15.82
C GLY A 232 3.57 -5.64 -15.37
N ALA A 233 3.22 -6.93 -15.35
CA ALA A 233 4.14 -8.00 -14.97
C ALA A 233 5.30 -8.19 -15.97
N TYR A 234 5.15 -7.75 -17.22
CA TYR A 234 6.17 -7.85 -18.25
C TYR A 234 7.11 -6.64 -18.33
N THR A 235 6.68 -5.49 -17.79
CA THR A 235 7.45 -4.24 -17.88
C THR A 235 8.87 -4.35 -17.28
N PRO A 236 9.16 -5.09 -16.18
CA PRO A 236 10.52 -5.25 -15.69
C PRO A 236 11.47 -5.93 -16.69
N SER A 237 10.96 -6.91 -17.45
CA SER A 237 11.75 -7.62 -18.48
C SER A 237 12.00 -6.74 -19.71
N LEU A 238 11.09 -5.81 -19.99
CA LEU A 238 11.16 -4.89 -21.11
C LEU A 238 11.87 -3.56 -20.81
N ARG A 239 12.44 -3.39 -19.59
CA ARG A 239 13.05 -2.12 -19.12
C ARG A 239 14.15 -1.51 -19.99
N LYS A 240 14.70 -2.27 -20.95
CA LYS A 240 15.72 -1.80 -21.88
C LYS A 240 15.16 -1.08 -23.11
N HIS A 241 13.82 -1.09 -23.29
CA HIS A 241 13.18 -0.36 -24.37
C HIS A 241 13.13 1.14 -24.06
N LYS A 242 13.37 1.98 -25.05
CA LYS A 242 13.39 3.44 -24.87
C LYS A 242 12.01 4.02 -24.58
N LYS A 243 10.97 3.39 -25.12
CA LYS A 243 9.55 3.77 -24.94
C LYS A 243 8.80 2.54 -24.44
N LEU A 244 8.55 2.48 -23.14
CA LEU A 244 7.83 1.40 -22.48
C LEU A 244 6.67 2.00 -21.69
N PHE A 245 5.49 1.47 -21.92
CA PHE A 245 4.27 1.90 -21.28
C PHE A 245 3.55 0.72 -20.63
N ASP A 246 2.87 0.97 -19.51
CA ASP A 246 2.01 0.01 -18.85
C ASP A 246 0.57 0.20 -19.34
N ILE A 247 -0.11 -0.89 -19.69
CA ILE A 247 -1.48 -0.90 -20.21
C ILE A 247 -2.47 -0.19 -19.26
N PHE A 248 -2.28 -0.33 -17.94
CA PHE A 248 -3.19 0.28 -16.96
C PHE A 248 -3.09 1.80 -16.89
N TYR A 249 -1.94 2.36 -17.23
CA TYR A 249 -1.64 3.79 -17.02
C TYR A 249 -1.47 4.57 -18.32
N HIS A 250 -1.45 3.91 -19.48
CA HIS A 250 -1.22 4.59 -20.74
C HIS A 250 -2.52 5.04 -21.39
N ASN A 251 -2.60 6.34 -21.73
CA ASN A 251 -3.62 6.96 -22.60
C ASN A 251 -5.07 6.59 -22.21
N ASP A 252 -5.39 6.54 -20.90
CA ASP A 252 -6.71 6.13 -20.40
C ASP A 252 -7.22 4.81 -21.02
N LYS A 253 -6.31 3.88 -21.30
CA LYS A 253 -6.57 2.60 -21.97
C LYS A 253 -7.14 2.73 -23.40
N LYS A 254 -6.94 3.88 -24.06
CA LYS A 254 -7.29 4.08 -25.45
C LYS A 254 -6.13 3.71 -26.37
N ALA A 255 -6.45 3.25 -27.56
CA ALA A 255 -5.42 2.91 -28.54
C ALA A 255 -4.58 4.15 -28.94
N ASP A 256 -3.27 3.95 -28.93
CA ASP A 256 -2.28 4.94 -29.31
C ASP A 256 -1.52 4.44 -30.55
N PRO A 257 -1.71 5.06 -31.73
CA PRO A 257 -1.07 4.62 -32.98
C PRO A 257 0.46 4.84 -33.00
N THR A 258 1.06 5.44 -31.96
CA THR A 258 2.51 5.60 -31.84
C THR A 258 3.21 4.40 -31.22
N ILE A 259 2.46 3.44 -30.71
CA ILE A 259 2.96 2.18 -30.16
C ILE A 259 3.29 1.21 -31.29
N ASP A 260 4.44 0.54 -31.23
CA ASP A 260 4.84 -0.47 -32.20
C ASP A 260 4.34 -1.88 -31.84
N TYR A 261 4.39 -2.22 -30.53
CA TYR A 261 4.02 -3.54 -30.02
C TYR A 261 3.12 -3.45 -28.79
N ILE A 262 2.07 -4.28 -28.75
CA ILE A 262 1.23 -4.50 -27.57
C ILE A 262 1.48 -5.91 -27.06
N VAL A 263 1.80 -6.07 -25.77
CA VAL A 263 2.26 -7.34 -25.18
C VAL A 263 1.40 -7.69 -23.96
N ILE A 264 0.70 -8.82 -24.06
CA ILE A 264 -0.13 -9.36 -22.97
C ILE A 264 0.12 -10.84 -22.75
N PRO A 265 -0.25 -11.42 -21.58
CA PRO A 265 -0.25 -12.87 -21.41
C PRO A 265 -1.22 -13.54 -22.40
N GLN A 266 -0.79 -14.61 -23.04
CA GLN A 266 -1.65 -15.40 -23.93
C GLN A 266 -2.91 -15.90 -23.20
N SER A 267 -2.79 -16.27 -21.93
CA SER A 267 -3.91 -16.71 -21.10
C SER A 267 -4.97 -15.63 -20.83
N GLN A 268 -4.63 -14.35 -21.00
CA GLN A 268 -5.55 -13.23 -20.79
C GLN A 268 -6.27 -12.83 -22.09
N LYS A 269 -5.75 -13.24 -23.23
CA LYS A 269 -6.45 -13.11 -24.50
C LYS A 269 -7.74 -13.91 -24.39
N ASP A 270 -8.85 -13.34 -24.79
CA ASP A 270 -10.21 -13.93 -24.74
C ASP A 270 -10.83 -14.10 -23.33
N GLN A 271 -10.06 -14.06 -22.26
CA GLN A 271 -10.57 -14.20 -20.90
C GLN A 271 -10.81 -12.86 -20.20
N ASN A 272 -10.03 -11.83 -20.54
CA ASN A 272 -10.13 -10.51 -19.95
C ASN A 272 -10.80 -9.52 -20.90
N LYS A 273 -12.02 -9.10 -20.54
CA LYS A 273 -12.83 -8.20 -21.36
C LYS A 273 -12.13 -6.85 -21.64
N GLU A 274 -11.38 -6.32 -20.68
CA GLU A 274 -10.66 -5.04 -20.86
C GLU A 274 -9.53 -5.19 -21.89
N TYR A 275 -8.78 -6.29 -21.82
CA TYR A 275 -7.73 -6.57 -22.80
C TYR A 275 -8.30 -6.82 -24.19
N ASN A 276 -9.41 -7.54 -24.31
CA ASN A 276 -10.05 -7.77 -25.60
C ASN A 276 -10.50 -6.48 -26.26
N GLN A 277 -11.16 -5.60 -25.52
CA GLN A 277 -11.56 -4.28 -26.03
C GLN A 277 -10.35 -3.45 -26.47
N LEU A 278 -9.26 -3.49 -25.73
CA LEU A 278 -8.03 -2.81 -26.11
C LEU A 278 -7.44 -3.41 -27.38
N LEU A 279 -7.31 -4.73 -27.47
CA LEU A 279 -6.79 -5.42 -28.66
C LEU A 279 -7.63 -5.13 -29.90
N GLU A 280 -8.95 -5.25 -29.81
CA GLU A 280 -9.89 -4.90 -30.90
C GLU A 280 -9.67 -3.46 -31.41
N SER A 281 -9.43 -2.51 -30.49
CA SER A 281 -9.16 -1.12 -30.85
C SER A 281 -7.86 -0.95 -31.62
N TYR A 282 -6.82 -1.74 -31.32
CA TYR A 282 -5.57 -1.74 -32.08
C TYR A 282 -5.69 -2.50 -33.39
N GLU A 283 -6.41 -3.61 -33.43
CA GLU A 283 -6.69 -4.37 -34.66
C GLU A 283 -7.46 -3.50 -35.67
N ALA A 284 -8.41 -2.68 -35.19
CA ALA A 284 -9.11 -1.69 -36.00
C ALA A 284 -8.18 -0.62 -36.60
N LEU A 285 -7.03 -0.35 -35.98
CA LEU A 285 -5.96 0.51 -36.50
C LEU A 285 -4.96 -0.22 -37.44
N GLY A 286 -5.21 -1.49 -37.76
CA GLY A 286 -4.40 -2.27 -38.67
C GLY A 286 -3.28 -3.07 -38.00
N TYR A 287 -3.26 -3.19 -36.68
CA TYR A 287 -2.30 -4.07 -36.00
C TYR A 287 -2.66 -5.53 -36.23
N ARG A 288 -1.68 -6.38 -36.28
CA ARG A 288 -1.84 -7.83 -36.46
C ARG A 288 -0.99 -8.61 -35.45
N GLU A 289 -1.32 -9.88 -35.26
CA GLU A 289 -0.51 -10.78 -34.46
C GLU A 289 0.92 -10.85 -34.99
N SER A 290 1.87 -10.63 -34.11
CA SER A 290 3.29 -10.60 -34.43
C SER A 290 3.88 -12.00 -34.50
N GLN A 291 4.89 -12.18 -35.36
CA GLN A 291 5.73 -13.39 -35.39
C GLN A 291 6.49 -13.64 -34.08
N TYR A 292 6.58 -12.64 -33.21
CA TYR A 292 7.19 -12.75 -31.88
C TYR A 292 6.23 -13.36 -30.85
N SER A 293 4.95 -13.57 -31.15
CA SER A 293 4.03 -14.27 -30.25
C SER A 293 4.50 -15.67 -29.94
N SER A 294 4.23 -16.17 -28.71
CA SER A 294 4.59 -17.50 -28.27
C SER A 294 3.42 -18.19 -27.57
N ALA A 295 3.63 -19.41 -27.09
CA ALA A 295 2.59 -20.17 -26.37
C ALA A 295 2.05 -19.41 -25.13
N HIS A 296 2.87 -18.53 -24.53
CA HIS A 296 2.55 -17.85 -23.28
C HIS A 296 2.44 -16.33 -23.38
N VAL A 297 2.88 -15.74 -24.50
CA VAL A 297 2.86 -14.29 -24.73
C VAL A 297 2.18 -13.96 -26.04
N TYR A 298 1.11 -13.17 -25.98
CA TYR A 298 0.45 -12.62 -27.17
C TYR A 298 0.97 -11.24 -27.48
N ILE A 299 1.34 -11.02 -28.73
CA ILE A 299 1.91 -9.74 -29.19
C ILE A 299 1.19 -9.30 -30.44
N LEU A 300 0.63 -8.07 -30.40
CA LEU A 300 0.23 -7.35 -31.62
C LEU A 300 1.34 -6.43 -32.09
N GLU A 301 1.56 -6.36 -33.38
CA GLU A 301 2.50 -5.43 -34.01
C GLU A 301 1.82 -4.52 -35.01
N LYS A 302 2.33 -3.30 -35.14
CA LYS A 302 1.91 -2.34 -36.13
C LYS A 302 2.39 -2.77 -37.52
N VAL A 303 1.45 -3.03 -38.41
CA VAL A 303 1.78 -3.30 -39.83
C VAL A 303 2.23 -1.98 -40.47
N LYS A 304 3.45 -1.97 -41.01
CA LYS A 304 4.03 -0.82 -41.68
C LYS A 304 3.52 -0.70 -43.12
#